data_bf8d2d5cd5e3a08a6a2ce9597fabf5e3
#
_entry.id   bf8d2d5cd5e3a08a6a2ce9597fabf5e3
#
_cell.length_a   1.000
_cell.length_b   1.000
_cell.length_c   1.000
_cell.angle_alpha   90.00
_cell.angle_beta   90.00
_cell.angle_gamma   90.00
#
_symmetry.space_group_name_H-M   'P 1'
#
loop_
_entity.id
_entity.type
_entity.pdbx_description
1 polymer ?
#
loop_
_entity_poly.entity_id
_entity_poly.type
_entity_poly.pdbx_seq_one_letter_code
_entity_poly.pdbx_strand_id
1 'polypeptide(L)'
;MCGFIVTQNKHMAVTMLQRQEFRGPDGMDFWSDNTLTLGHALLDISGQKQKQPYKTRKGHILVFNGEMYDTTQPNDTKFLANGYDMYGLSFLEFTNWHGSIAIYQPKEKKVILIRDQFGAKPLWYYKKGKAFAAATSLRSFINKT
;
A
#
# COMPACT_ATOMS: atom_id res chain seq x y z
N MET A 1 -3.55 -5.23 11.79
CA MET A 1 -3.24 -5.33 10.34
C MET A 1 -3.58 -4.02 9.68
N CYS A 2 -2.62 -3.41 9.03
CA CYS A 2 -2.85 -2.18 8.28
C CYS A 2 -3.85 -2.37 7.12
N GLY A 3 -4.35 -1.26 6.59
CA GLY A 3 -5.16 -1.24 5.39
C GLY A 3 -4.64 -0.20 4.41
N PHE A 4 -4.79 -0.43 3.11
CA PHE A 4 -4.50 0.60 2.12
C PHE A 4 -5.48 0.60 0.95
N ILE A 5 -5.51 1.73 0.26
CA ILE A 5 -6.23 1.91 -1.00
C ILE A 5 -5.33 2.58 -2.04
N VAL A 6 -5.64 2.31 -3.29
CA VAL A 6 -5.12 3.01 -4.47
C VAL A 6 -6.29 3.28 -5.40
N THR A 7 -6.50 4.51 -5.83
CA THR A 7 -7.63 4.85 -6.71
C THR A 7 -7.35 6.09 -7.55
N GLN A 8 -7.90 6.13 -8.75
CA GLN A 8 -7.94 7.32 -9.59
C GLN A 8 -9.04 8.30 -9.14
N ASN A 9 -10.02 7.81 -8.38
CA ASN A 9 -11.12 8.66 -7.90
C ASN A 9 -10.80 9.26 -6.54
N LYS A 10 -10.25 10.47 -6.54
CA LYS A 10 -9.87 11.20 -5.32
C LYS A 10 -11.04 11.40 -4.35
N HIS A 11 -12.25 11.63 -4.86
CA HIS A 11 -13.44 11.82 -4.02
C HIS A 11 -13.86 10.55 -3.29
N MET A 12 -13.61 9.39 -3.88
CA MET A 12 -13.90 8.10 -3.24
C MET A 12 -12.80 7.64 -2.29
N ALA A 13 -11.59 8.16 -2.40
CA ALA A 13 -10.42 7.70 -1.64
C ALA A 13 -10.66 7.71 -0.12
N VAL A 14 -11.21 8.80 0.40
CA VAL A 14 -11.51 8.94 1.84
C VAL A 14 -12.50 7.87 2.29
N THR A 15 -13.61 7.73 1.58
CA THR A 15 -14.64 6.72 1.90
C THR A 15 -14.09 5.30 1.80
N MET A 16 -13.29 5.01 0.79
CA MET A 16 -12.66 3.70 0.62
C MET A 16 -11.74 3.37 1.79
N LEU A 17 -10.96 4.34 2.26
CA LEU A 17 -10.02 4.13 3.37
C LEU A 17 -10.75 4.06 4.72
N GLN A 18 -11.74 4.92 4.97
CA GLN A 18 -12.56 4.90 6.18
C GLN A 18 -13.22 3.52 6.42
N ARG A 19 -13.59 2.84 5.34
CA ARG A 19 -14.13 1.46 5.42
C ARG A 19 -13.09 0.42 5.87
N GLN A 20 -11.83 0.82 5.99
CA GLN A 20 -10.74 0.02 6.52
C GLN A 20 -10.24 0.48 7.90
N GLU A 21 -10.90 1.43 8.56
CA GLU A 21 -10.53 1.94 9.89
C GLU A 21 -10.37 0.80 10.90
N PHE A 22 -11.22 -0.22 10.85
CA PHE A 22 -11.12 -1.40 11.71
C PHE A 22 -9.81 -2.19 11.52
N ARG A 23 -9.08 -1.99 10.43
CA ARG A 23 -7.77 -2.61 10.18
C ARG A 23 -6.62 -1.79 10.72
N GLY A 24 -6.76 -0.47 10.77
CA GLY A 24 -5.73 0.45 11.20
C GLY A 24 -6.32 1.68 11.88
N PRO A 25 -6.70 1.56 13.16
CA PRO A 25 -7.35 2.64 13.90
C PRO A 25 -6.39 3.73 14.38
N ASP A 26 -5.06 3.53 14.25
CA ASP A 26 -4.06 4.41 14.85
C ASP A 26 -3.71 5.63 13.97
N GLY A 27 -4.21 5.67 12.76
CA GLY A 27 -4.09 6.84 11.88
C GLY A 27 -4.41 6.54 10.43
N MET A 28 -4.76 7.60 9.70
CA MET A 28 -5.00 7.55 8.25
C MET A 28 -4.23 8.68 7.59
N ASP A 29 -3.46 8.34 6.57
CA ASP A 29 -2.73 9.30 5.75
C ASP A 29 -2.97 9.05 4.27
N PHE A 30 -2.82 10.11 3.46
CA PHE A 30 -3.02 10.08 2.02
C PHE A 30 -1.86 10.75 1.29
N TRP A 31 -1.60 10.26 0.10
CA TRP A 31 -0.81 10.93 -0.92
C TRP A 31 -1.59 10.98 -2.22
N SER A 32 -1.50 12.09 -2.96
CA SER A 32 -2.20 12.27 -4.25
C SER A 32 -1.36 13.07 -5.22
N ASP A 33 -1.52 12.77 -6.50
CA ASP A 33 -1.23 13.67 -7.62
C ASP A 33 -2.48 13.85 -8.50
N ASN A 34 -2.29 14.38 -9.72
CA ASN A 34 -3.39 14.56 -10.67
C ASN A 34 -3.92 13.25 -11.28
N THR A 35 -3.23 12.14 -11.05
CA THR A 35 -3.51 10.82 -11.66
C THR A 35 -4.09 9.85 -10.65
N LEU A 36 -3.53 9.82 -9.42
CA LEU A 36 -3.79 8.74 -8.48
C LEU A 36 -3.77 9.24 -7.03
N THR A 37 -4.55 8.59 -6.19
CA THR A 37 -4.54 8.75 -4.73
C THR A 37 -4.21 7.40 -4.10
N LEU A 38 -3.23 7.41 -3.19
CA LEU A 38 -2.95 6.30 -2.29
C LEU A 38 -3.34 6.71 -0.87
N GLY A 39 -3.92 5.79 -0.12
CA GLY A 39 -4.25 5.99 1.29
C GLY A 39 -3.85 4.79 2.13
N HIS A 40 -3.51 5.04 3.38
CA HIS A 40 -3.08 4.00 4.32
C HIS A 40 -3.74 4.20 5.70
N ALA A 41 -4.30 3.14 6.25
CA ALA A 41 -4.81 3.04 7.60
C ALA A 41 -3.81 2.24 8.45
N LEU A 42 -3.21 2.88 9.44
CA LEU A 42 -2.13 2.35 10.26
C LEU A 42 -2.66 1.57 11.45
N LEU A 43 -2.15 0.36 11.65
CA LEU A 43 -2.13 -0.32 12.94
C LEU A 43 -0.67 -0.35 13.42
N ASP A 44 -0.37 0.41 14.46
CA ASP A 44 0.97 0.51 15.03
C ASP A 44 1.20 -0.57 16.09
N ILE A 45 1.84 -1.67 15.68
CA ILE A 45 2.17 -2.79 16.57
C ILE A 45 3.56 -2.57 17.21
N SER A 46 4.45 -1.85 16.55
CA SER A 46 5.86 -1.70 16.97
C SER A 46 6.13 -0.46 17.82
N GLY A 47 5.16 0.44 17.96
CA GLY A 47 5.34 1.75 18.60
C GLY A 47 6.15 2.75 17.76
N GLN A 48 6.53 2.35 16.56
CA GLN A 48 7.27 3.19 15.61
C GLN A 48 6.36 3.61 14.47
N LYS A 49 5.48 4.56 14.70
CA LYS A 49 4.50 5.06 13.73
C LYS A 49 5.11 5.39 12.37
N GLN A 50 5.29 4.36 11.51
CA GLN A 50 5.71 4.59 10.14
C GLN A 50 4.55 5.09 9.31
N LYS A 51 4.64 6.36 8.95
CA LYS A 51 3.66 6.95 8.04
C LYS A 51 3.76 6.35 6.64
N GLN A 52 2.61 5.97 6.12
CA GLN A 52 2.40 5.59 4.74
C GLN A 52 1.18 6.36 4.21
N PRO A 53 1.11 6.68 2.92
CA PRO A 53 2.01 6.29 1.83
C PRO A 53 3.43 6.82 2.00
N TYR A 54 4.43 5.98 1.72
CA TYR A 54 5.84 6.30 1.88
C TYR A 54 6.46 6.71 0.52
N LYS A 55 7.14 7.85 0.49
CA LYS A 55 7.87 8.29 -0.70
C LYS A 55 9.31 7.77 -0.63
N THR A 56 9.70 6.96 -1.60
CA THR A 56 11.05 6.42 -1.71
C THR A 56 12.04 7.49 -2.17
N ARG A 57 13.34 7.22 -2.07
CA ARG A 57 14.40 8.14 -2.53
C ARG A 57 14.33 8.41 -4.04
N LYS A 58 13.91 7.43 -4.84
CA LYS A 58 13.70 7.57 -6.29
C LYS A 58 12.36 8.24 -6.64
N GLY A 59 11.55 8.59 -5.65
CA GLY A 59 10.29 9.30 -5.84
C GLY A 59 9.08 8.40 -6.10
N HIS A 60 9.19 7.10 -5.93
CA HIS A 60 8.07 6.18 -5.96
C HIS A 60 7.22 6.33 -4.68
N ILE A 61 5.94 6.04 -4.77
CA ILE A 61 5.00 6.09 -3.63
C ILE A 61 4.58 4.66 -3.31
N LEU A 62 4.82 4.25 -2.07
CA LEU A 62 4.65 2.88 -1.62
C LEU A 62 3.64 2.80 -0.47
N VAL A 63 2.76 1.80 -0.53
CA VAL A 63 1.93 1.35 0.59
C VAL A 63 2.10 -0.16 0.78
N PHE A 64 2.22 -0.58 2.02
CA PHE A 64 2.52 -1.94 2.43
C PHE A 64 1.65 -2.37 3.61
N ASN A 65 1.06 -3.55 3.50
CA ASN A 65 0.37 -4.25 4.58
C ASN A 65 0.96 -5.65 4.70
N GLY A 66 1.91 -5.84 5.61
CA GLY A 66 2.64 -7.10 5.77
C GLY A 66 3.78 -6.97 6.75
N GLU A 67 4.76 -7.85 6.60
CA GLU A 67 5.93 -7.94 7.46
C GLU A 67 7.15 -8.41 6.67
N MET A 68 8.32 -7.82 6.95
CA MET A 68 9.62 -8.21 6.38
C MET A 68 10.43 -8.89 7.48
N TYR A 69 10.82 -10.15 7.26
CA TYR A 69 11.47 -10.97 8.31
C TYR A 69 12.99 -10.86 8.31
N ASP A 70 13.60 -10.50 7.19
CA ASP A 70 15.07 -10.44 7.04
C ASP A 70 15.66 -9.09 7.44
N THR A 71 14.93 -8.31 8.23
CA THR A 71 15.40 -7.01 8.68
C THR A 71 15.57 -6.94 10.18
N THR A 72 16.69 -6.36 10.61
CA THR A 72 16.90 -5.88 11.98
C THR A 72 16.47 -4.42 12.15
N GLN A 73 16.05 -3.78 11.05
CA GLN A 73 15.56 -2.40 11.09
C GLN A 73 14.15 -2.40 11.69
N PRO A 74 13.86 -1.46 12.57
CA PRO A 74 12.55 -1.40 13.23
C PRO A 74 11.41 -0.99 12.31
N ASN A 75 11.69 -0.78 11.01
CA ASN A 75 10.75 -0.23 10.05
C ASN A 75 10.76 -0.98 8.72
N ASP A 76 9.81 -1.91 8.60
CA ASP A 76 9.60 -2.75 7.43
C ASP A 76 9.37 -1.96 6.14
N THR A 77 8.58 -0.90 6.22
CA THR A 77 8.27 -0.06 5.06
C THR A 77 9.52 0.62 4.50
N LYS A 78 10.37 1.13 5.37
CA LYS A 78 11.63 1.76 4.95
C LYS A 78 12.62 0.75 4.39
N PHE A 79 12.69 -0.44 4.98
CA PHE A 79 13.51 -1.53 4.47
C PHE A 79 13.07 -1.95 3.07
N LEU A 80 11.77 -2.18 2.88
CA LEU A 80 11.17 -2.49 1.58
C LEU A 80 11.43 -1.37 0.54
N ALA A 81 11.23 -0.11 0.93
CA ALA A 81 11.43 1.03 0.04
C ALA A 81 12.89 1.16 -0.44
N ASN A 82 13.85 0.98 0.46
CA ASN A 82 15.28 1.01 0.13
C ASN A 82 15.66 -0.17 -0.78
N GLY A 83 15.19 -1.37 -0.46
CA GLY A 83 15.43 -2.57 -1.27
C GLY A 83 14.86 -2.45 -2.67
N TYR A 84 13.62 -1.95 -2.77
CA TYR A 84 12.99 -1.69 -4.06
C TYR A 84 13.75 -0.64 -4.89
N ASP A 85 14.19 0.45 -4.28
CA ASP A 85 14.98 1.48 -4.97
C ASP A 85 16.34 0.94 -5.47
N MET A 86 16.94 -0.02 -4.77
CA MET A 86 18.23 -0.61 -5.15
C MET A 86 18.10 -1.72 -6.20
N TYR A 87 17.15 -2.62 -6.03
CA TYR A 87 17.08 -3.88 -6.76
C TYR A 87 15.77 -4.08 -7.55
N GLY A 88 14.84 -3.13 -7.47
CA GLY A 88 13.52 -3.29 -8.09
C GLY A 88 12.72 -4.44 -7.47
N LEU A 89 11.92 -5.12 -8.30
CA LEU A 89 11.10 -6.25 -7.85
C LEU A 89 11.93 -7.47 -7.43
N SER A 90 13.14 -7.64 -7.95
CA SER A 90 14.03 -8.74 -7.57
C SER A 90 14.35 -8.75 -6.07
N PHE A 91 14.26 -7.60 -5.39
CA PHE A 91 14.41 -7.53 -3.94
C PHE A 91 13.47 -8.50 -3.21
N LEU A 92 12.24 -8.64 -3.68
CA LEU A 92 11.24 -9.51 -3.08
C LEU A 92 11.48 -11.00 -3.31
N GLU A 93 12.29 -11.36 -4.32
CA GLU A 93 12.63 -12.76 -4.64
C GLU A 93 13.63 -13.37 -3.66
N PHE A 94 14.49 -12.55 -3.08
CA PHE A 94 15.53 -13.00 -2.14
C PHE A 94 15.36 -12.50 -0.71
N THR A 95 14.20 -11.93 -0.39
CA THR A 95 13.84 -11.56 0.98
C THR A 95 12.68 -12.42 1.49
N ASN A 96 12.69 -12.67 2.78
CA ASN A 96 11.61 -13.39 3.44
C ASN A 96 10.55 -12.39 3.94
N TRP A 97 9.38 -12.45 3.34
CA TRP A 97 8.29 -11.51 3.62
C TRP A 97 6.92 -12.13 3.37
N HIS A 98 5.89 -11.53 3.96
CA HIS A 98 4.52 -11.74 3.55
C HIS A 98 3.76 -10.43 3.54
N GLY A 99 2.77 -10.30 2.66
CA GLY A 99 1.99 -9.08 2.61
C GLY A 99 1.37 -8.77 1.26
N SER A 100 0.83 -7.57 1.21
CA SER A 100 0.38 -6.92 -0.01
C SER A 100 1.02 -5.55 -0.13
N ILE A 101 1.45 -5.20 -1.33
CA ILE A 101 2.19 -3.99 -1.65
C ILE A 101 1.53 -3.31 -2.84
N ALA A 102 1.47 -1.99 -2.82
CA ALA A 102 1.25 -1.20 -4.02
C ALA A 102 2.36 -0.16 -4.15
N ILE A 103 2.93 -0.07 -5.35
CA ILE A 103 3.97 0.90 -5.69
C ILE A 103 3.48 1.73 -6.87
N TYR A 104 3.42 3.03 -6.69
CA TYR A 104 3.14 3.96 -7.77
C TYR A 104 4.42 4.66 -8.21
N GLN A 105 4.66 4.64 -9.51
CA GLN A 105 5.76 5.31 -10.19
C GLN A 105 5.18 6.55 -10.91
N PRO A 106 5.27 7.76 -10.31
CA PRO A 106 4.59 8.94 -10.83
C PRO A 106 5.04 9.37 -12.23
N LYS A 107 6.34 9.24 -12.53
CA LYS A 107 6.91 9.60 -13.83
C LYS A 107 6.35 8.73 -14.96
N GLU A 108 6.23 7.44 -14.73
CA GLU A 108 5.72 6.44 -15.67
C GLU A 108 4.19 6.31 -15.62
N LYS A 109 3.53 6.95 -14.64
CA LYS A 109 2.10 6.79 -14.33
C LYS A 109 1.70 5.31 -14.20
N LYS A 110 2.57 4.52 -13.59
CA LYS A 110 2.45 3.07 -13.48
C LYS A 110 2.19 2.67 -12.02
N VAL A 111 1.22 1.78 -11.83
CA VAL A 111 0.95 1.10 -10.55
C VAL A 111 1.40 -0.34 -10.66
N ILE A 112 2.14 -0.81 -9.65
CA ILE A 112 2.53 -2.20 -9.48
C ILE A 112 1.82 -2.71 -8.22
N LEU A 113 1.02 -3.75 -8.37
CA LEU A 113 0.37 -4.46 -7.27
C LEU A 113 1.06 -5.79 -7.04
N ILE A 114 1.42 -6.08 -5.80
CA ILE A 114 2.15 -7.30 -5.45
C ILE A 114 1.46 -7.93 -4.24
N ARG A 115 1.29 -9.24 -4.29
CA ARG A 115 0.80 -10.05 -3.20
C ARG A 115 1.76 -11.20 -2.96
N ASP A 116 1.99 -11.57 -1.71
CA ASP A 116 2.86 -12.69 -1.37
C ASP A 116 2.37 -14.01 -1.98
N GLN A 117 3.30 -14.95 -2.18
CA GLN A 117 3.05 -16.21 -2.88
C GLN A 117 1.96 -17.10 -2.23
N PHE A 118 1.74 -16.96 -0.93
CA PHE A 118 0.73 -17.71 -0.18
C PHE A 118 -0.59 -16.93 -0.04
N GLY A 119 -0.62 -15.67 -0.46
CA GLY A 119 -1.77 -14.80 -0.29
C GLY A 119 -2.14 -14.54 1.16
N ALA A 120 -1.15 -14.50 2.07
CA ALA A 120 -1.34 -14.34 3.51
C ALA A 120 -2.07 -13.03 3.86
N LYS A 121 -1.84 -11.97 3.10
CA LYS A 121 -2.59 -10.72 3.23
C LYS A 121 -3.44 -10.47 1.98
N PRO A 122 -4.69 -10.00 2.17
CA PRO A 122 -5.59 -9.77 1.04
C PRO A 122 -5.16 -8.57 0.20
N LEU A 123 -5.38 -8.69 -1.10
CA LEU A 123 -5.27 -7.60 -2.07
C LEU A 123 -6.33 -7.79 -3.15
N TRP A 124 -7.16 -6.79 -3.33
CA TRP A 124 -8.26 -6.75 -4.29
C TRP A 124 -8.05 -5.60 -5.25
N TYR A 125 -8.43 -5.77 -6.50
CA TYR A 125 -8.43 -4.67 -7.46
C TYR A 125 -9.67 -4.71 -8.35
N TYR A 126 -10.05 -3.54 -8.82
CA TYR A 126 -11.09 -3.32 -9.82
C TYR A 126 -10.49 -2.59 -11.01
N LYS A 127 -10.80 -3.07 -12.21
CA LYS A 127 -10.41 -2.40 -13.45
C LYS A 127 -11.53 -2.53 -14.48
N LYS A 128 -12.00 -1.38 -15.00
CA LYS A 128 -12.97 -1.32 -16.10
C LYS A 128 -12.63 -0.14 -16.99
N GLY A 129 -12.17 -0.41 -18.22
CA GLY A 129 -11.64 0.62 -19.12
C GLY A 129 -10.48 1.38 -18.48
N LYS A 130 -10.64 2.69 -18.32
CA LYS A 130 -9.65 3.56 -17.63
C LYS A 130 -9.83 3.58 -16.11
N ALA A 131 -10.98 3.15 -15.58
CA ALA A 131 -11.23 3.14 -14.15
C ALA A 131 -10.42 2.05 -13.46
N PHE A 132 -9.72 2.43 -12.39
CA PHE A 132 -8.88 1.55 -11.61
C PHE A 132 -8.97 1.87 -10.11
N ALA A 133 -9.03 0.83 -9.29
CA ALA A 133 -8.87 0.93 -7.85
C ALA A 133 -8.29 -0.37 -7.28
N ALA A 134 -7.52 -0.27 -6.19
CA ALA A 134 -7.05 -1.42 -5.42
C ALA A 134 -7.19 -1.17 -3.93
N ALA A 135 -7.35 -2.23 -3.14
CA ALA A 135 -7.51 -2.15 -1.70
C ALA A 135 -7.17 -3.47 -1.00
N THR A 136 -6.78 -3.39 0.25
CA THR A 136 -6.55 -4.57 1.10
C THR A 136 -7.83 -5.14 1.72
N SER A 137 -8.99 -4.52 1.47
CA SER A 137 -10.29 -5.01 1.91
C SER A 137 -11.33 -4.85 0.82
N LEU A 138 -12.11 -5.89 0.58
CA LEU A 138 -13.25 -5.86 -0.35
C LEU A 138 -14.30 -4.81 0.07
N ARG A 139 -14.41 -4.51 1.36
CA ARG A 139 -15.32 -3.48 1.89
C ARG A 139 -15.09 -2.09 1.27
N SER A 140 -13.87 -1.80 0.83
CA SER A 140 -13.55 -0.52 0.16
C SER A 140 -14.32 -0.28 -1.13
N PHE A 141 -14.80 -1.34 -1.78
CA PHE A 141 -15.52 -1.28 -3.06
C PHE A 141 -17.04 -1.28 -2.92
N ILE A 142 -17.56 -1.47 -1.71
CA ILE A 142 -19.00 -1.53 -1.49
C ILE A 142 -19.59 -0.11 -1.57
N ASN A 143 -20.51 0.13 -2.49
CA ASN A 143 -21.30 1.35 -2.46
C ASN A 143 -22.34 1.23 -1.33
N LYS A 144 -22.39 2.23 -0.44
CA LYS A 144 -23.58 2.40 0.39
C LYS A 144 -24.69 2.91 -0.52
N THR A 145 -25.62 2.06 -0.86
CA THR A 145 -26.93 2.47 -1.37
C THR A 145 -27.68 3.22 -0.30
#